data_4cb4ef38f86fc40c827af43a386eced5
#
_entry.id   4cb4ef38f86fc40c827af43a386eced5
#
_cell.length_a   1.000
_cell.length_b   1.000
_cell.length_c   1.000
_cell.angle_alpha   90.00
_cell.angle_beta   90.00
_cell.angle_gamma   90.00
#
_symmetry.space_group_name_H-M   'P 1'
#
loop_
_entity.id
_entity.type
_entity.pdbx_description
1 polymer ?
#
loop_
_entity_poly.entity_id
_entity_poly.type
_entity_poly.pdbx_seq_one_letter_code
_entity_poly.pdbx_strand_id
1 'polypeptide(L)'
;MAVFTQVSEHDARALLADYALGDFRALKGIAAGIENSNFFLTTSQGEYVLTVFEVLKAEQLPFYIELMNHLAEKAIPVPQPQTRLDGKRLSSMHGKPAAIVSKLAGSFEAKPSTAHCAIAGATLAHAHLAGQDFGIAQPNLRGLPWWEQTTPKVLPFLDAPLAQLLQEALAEQSGLALTPDFLSLPRGPSHCDLFRDNVLFDGTYDAPIMGGFIDFYFAGDDSWIFDVAVSVNDWCIEHANGKFQPELLESWLNAYAKIRPFTAAERRVWPAMLRAAALRFWISRLYDFYLPRPAQTLKPHDPSHFERILIERTTGAITALPKEY
;
A
#
# COMPACT_ATOMS: atom_id res chain seq x y z
N MET A 1 -12.19 0.43 17.37
CA MET A 1 -13.12 -0.13 16.38
C MET A 1 -13.09 0.77 15.16
N ALA A 2 -12.75 0.21 14.02
CA ALA A 2 -12.65 0.98 12.76
C ALA A 2 -13.89 0.85 11.87
N VAL A 3 -15.08 0.70 12.47
CA VAL A 3 -16.35 0.78 11.76
C VAL A 3 -16.98 2.12 12.12
N PHE A 4 -16.89 3.07 11.21
CA PHE A 4 -17.48 4.41 11.38
C PHE A 4 -18.93 4.42 10.93
N THR A 5 -19.25 3.76 9.80
CA THR A 5 -20.62 3.59 9.30
C THR A 5 -21.15 2.24 9.74
N GLN A 6 -22.23 2.25 10.52
CA GLN A 6 -22.95 1.02 10.89
C GLN A 6 -23.73 0.53 9.68
N VAL A 7 -23.57 -0.75 9.35
CA VAL A 7 -24.33 -1.42 8.29
C VAL A 7 -25.13 -2.54 8.94
N SER A 8 -26.45 -2.49 8.80
CA SER A 8 -27.34 -3.54 9.31
C SER A 8 -27.45 -4.71 8.32
N GLU A 9 -27.97 -5.84 8.79
CA GLU A 9 -28.32 -6.95 7.88
C GLU A 9 -29.36 -6.55 6.82
N HIS A 10 -30.26 -5.65 7.16
CA HIS A 10 -31.23 -5.12 6.21
C HIS A 10 -30.54 -4.35 5.07
N ASP A 11 -29.58 -3.49 5.42
CA ASP A 11 -28.79 -2.72 4.44
C ASP A 11 -27.98 -3.66 3.53
N ALA A 12 -27.35 -4.68 4.11
CA ALA A 12 -26.57 -5.65 3.36
C ALA A 12 -27.44 -6.47 2.39
N ARG A 13 -28.66 -6.87 2.80
CA ARG A 13 -29.63 -7.55 1.92
C ARG A 13 -30.11 -6.64 0.79
N ALA A 14 -30.39 -5.38 1.10
CA ALA A 14 -30.80 -4.40 0.10
C ALA A 14 -29.68 -4.17 -0.92
N LEU A 15 -28.43 -4.05 -0.48
CA LEU A 15 -27.26 -3.92 -1.36
C LEU A 15 -27.07 -5.15 -2.27
N LEU A 16 -27.21 -6.36 -1.71
CA LEU A 16 -27.02 -7.61 -2.43
C LEU A 16 -28.07 -7.82 -3.55
N ALA A 17 -29.23 -7.18 -3.47
CA ALA A 17 -30.23 -7.23 -4.53
C ALA A 17 -29.71 -6.68 -5.88
N ASP A 18 -28.67 -5.83 -5.84
CA ASP A 18 -28.01 -5.30 -7.01
C ASP A 18 -26.91 -6.21 -7.59
N TYR A 19 -26.65 -7.38 -6.98
CA TYR A 19 -25.56 -8.28 -7.36
C TYR A 19 -26.05 -9.72 -7.58
N ALA A 20 -25.32 -10.47 -8.39
CA ALA A 20 -25.53 -11.92 -8.57
C ALA A 20 -24.66 -12.75 -7.63
N LEU A 21 -24.64 -12.40 -6.31
CA LEU A 21 -23.77 -13.02 -5.31
C LEU A 21 -24.50 -13.99 -4.37
N GLY A 22 -25.77 -14.31 -4.67
CA GLY A 22 -26.59 -15.21 -3.88
C GLY A 22 -27.22 -14.55 -2.64
N ASP A 23 -27.85 -15.39 -1.80
CA ASP A 23 -28.58 -14.93 -0.63
C ASP A 23 -27.65 -14.55 0.52
N PHE A 24 -28.00 -13.47 1.22
CA PHE A 24 -27.31 -13.05 2.44
C PHE A 24 -27.31 -14.15 3.51
N ARG A 25 -26.17 -14.36 4.15
CA ARG A 25 -26.00 -15.30 5.27
C ARG A 25 -25.52 -14.62 6.55
N ALA A 26 -24.45 -13.80 6.46
CA ALA A 26 -23.88 -13.11 7.62
C ALA A 26 -23.16 -11.82 7.22
N LEU A 27 -23.11 -10.87 8.16
CA LEU A 27 -22.30 -9.65 8.10
C LEU A 27 -21.55 -9.49 9.41
N LYS A 28 -20.22 -9.29 9.34
CA LYS A 28 -19.38 -9.09 10.53
C LYS A 28 -18.42 -7.95 10.30
N GLY A 29 -18.46 -6.91 11.14
CA GLY A 29 -17.52 -5.79 11.09
C GLY A 29 -16.08 -6.23 11.28
N ILE A 30 -15.17 -5.63 10.50
CA ILE A 30 -13.72 -5.81 10.61
C ILE A 30 -13.19 -4.67 11.46
N ALA A 31 -12.55 -5.00 12.58
CA ALA A 31 -12.02 -4.01 13.53
C ALA A 31 -10.70 -3.36 13.05
N ALA A 32 -10.06 -3.93 12.06
CA ALA A 32 -8.82 -3.42 11.44
C ALA A 32 -9.15 -2.40 10.35
N GLY A 33 -8.20 -1.48 10.09
CA GLY A 33 -8.35 -0.41 9.09
C GLY A 33 -8.64 0.95 9.73
N ILE A 34 -8.12 2.01 9.13
CA ILE A 34 -8.13 3.37 9.70
C ILE A 34 -9.05 4.31 8.90
N GLU A 35 -9.25 4.04 7.61
CA GLU A 35 -9.87 4.97 6.69
C GLU A 35 -11.26 4.56 6.21
N ASN A 36 -11.64 3.28 6.30
CA ASN A 36 -12.88 2.76 5.75
C ASN A 36 -13.62 1.88 6.75
N SER A 37 -14.94 1.74 6.60
CA SER A 37 -15.73 0.75 7.32
C SER A 37 -15.77 -0.55 6.51
N ASN A 38 -15.15 -1.61 7.02
CA ASN A 38 -15.05 -2.90 6.36
C ASN A 38 -15.85 -3.97 7.08
N PHE A 39 -16.45 -4.86 6.29
CA PHE A 39 -17.27 -5.97 6.80
C PHE A 39 -16.97 -7.26 6.03
N PHE A 40 -16.80 -8.37 6.72
CA PHE A 40 -16.94 -9.68 6.10
C PHE A 40 -18.41 -9.91 5.78
N LEU A 41 -18.70 -10.17 4.50
CA LEU A 41 -20.02 -10.44 3.98
C LEU A 41 -20.05 -11.88 3.47
N THR A 42 -20.87 -12.72 4.09
CA THR A 42 -21.08 -14.11 3.68
C THR A 42 -22.41 -14.24 2.95
N THR A 43 -22.40 -14.89 1.81
CA THR A 43 -23.60 -15.20 1.02
C THR A 43 -23.72 -16.72 0.78
N SER A 44 -24.77 -17.15 0.09
CA SER A 44 -24.90 -18.55 -0.33
C SER A 44 -23.88 -18.97 -1.42
N GLN A 45 -23.20 -18.02 -2.06
CA GLN A 45 -22.22 -18.27 -3.13
C GLN A 45 -20.77 -18.03 -2.74
N GLY A 46 -20.48 -17.42 -1.60
CA GLY A 46 -19.11 -17.20 -1.16
C GLY A 46 -18.94 -16.19 -0.03
N GLU A 47 -17.66 -15.88 0.22
CA GLU A 47 -17.25 -14.89 1.20
C GLU A 47 -16.64 -13.67 0.47
N TYR A 48 -17.02 -12.49 0.94
CA TYR A 48 -16.66 -11.20 0.35
C TYR A 48 -16.24 -10.22 1.45
N VAL A 49 -15.70 -9.08 1.04
CA VAL A 49 -15.51 -7.90 1.88
C VAL A 49 -16.36 -6.76 1.30
N LEU A 50 -17.23 -6.21 2.13
CA LEU A 50 -17.95 -4.97 1.86
C LEU A 50 -17.14 -3.83 2.46
N THR A 51 -16.72 -2.89 1.64
CA THR A 51 -16.05 -1.65 2.05
C THR A 51 -16.98 -0.46 1.84
N VAL A 52 -17.20 0.34 2.88
CA VAL A 52 -17.85 1.65 2.82
C VAL A 52 -16.76 2.71 2.96
N PHE A 53 -16.62 3.56 1.95
CA PHE A 53 -15.57 4.59 1.89
C PHE A 53 -15.96 5.81 2.71
N GLU A 54 -15.22 6.07 3.77
CA GLU A 54 -15.53 7.16 4.70
C GLU A 54 -14.96 8.52 4.24
N VAL A 55 -13.85 8.49 3.49
CA VAL A 55 -13.07 9.65 3.10
C VAL A 55 -13.06 9.86 1.59
N LEU A 56 -12.81 8.80 0.82
CA LEU A 56 -12.75 8.86 -0.64
C LEU A 56 -14.15 9.08 -1.23
N LYS A 57 -14.24 10.00 -2.18
CA LYS A 57 -15.46 10.28 -2.94
C LYS A 57 -15.57 9.34 -4.14
N ALA A 58 -16.77 9.19 -4.67
CA ALA A 58 -17.04 8.29 -5.80
C ALA A 58 -16.17 8.60 -7.03
N GLU A 59 -15.84 9.87 -7.26
CA GLU A 59 -15.03 10.33 -8.40
C GLU A 59 -13.55 9.92 -8.28
N GLN A 60 -13.09 9.62 -7.07
CA GLN A 60 -11.70 9.24 -6.78
C GLN A 60 -11.48 7.72 -6.82
N LEU A 61 -12.55 6.93 -6.80
CA LEU A 61 -12.49 5.47 -6.65
C LEU A 61 -12.23 4.68 -7.94
N PRO A 62 -12.57 5.16 -9.15
CA PRO A 62 -12.45 4.36 -10.36
C PRO A 62 -11.05 3.79 -10.59
N PHE A 63 -9.99 4.57 -10.33
CA PHE A 63 -8.61 4.09 -10.47
C PHE A 63 -8.36 2.84 -9.62
N TYR A 64 -8.68 2.89 -8.33
CA TYR A 64 -8.40 1.81 -7.38
C TYR A 64 -9.21 0.54 -7.68
N ILE A 65 -10.50 0.72 -7.97
CA ILE A 65 -11.43 -0.37 -8.25
C ILE A 65 -11.07 -1.06 -9.57
N GLU A 66 -10.80 -0.29 -10.62
CA GLU A 66 -10.43 -0.84 -11.91
C GLU A 66 -9.01 -1.42 -11.92
N LEU A 67 -8.07 -0.87 -11.14
CA LEU A 67 -6.74 -1.45 -10.97
C LEU A 67 -6.82 -2.83 -10.32
N MET A 68 -7.56 -2.97 -9.22
CA MET A 68 -7.76 -4.28 -8.58
C MET A 68 -8.41 -5.28 -9.54
N ASN A 69 -9.43 -4.86 -10.31
CA ASN A 69 -10.06 -5.73 -11.30
C ASN A 69 -9.07 -6.16 -12.39
N HIS A 70 -8.31 -5.22 -12.94
CA HIS A 70 -7.31 -5.48 -13.98
C HIS A 70 -6.23 -6.46 -13.52
N LEU A 71 -5.71 -6.28 -12.29
CA LEU A 71 -4.73 -7.18 -11.71
C LEU A 71 -5.32 -8.58 -11.44
N ALA A 72 -6.54 -8.65 -10.93
CA ALA A 72 -7.23 -9.93 -10.68
C ALA A 72 -7.49 -10.70 -11.99
N GLU A 73 -7.91 -10.04 -13.07
CA GLU A 73 -8.08 -10.64 -14.40
C GLU A 73 -6.76 -11.20 -14.96
N LYS A 74 -5.61 -10.66 -14.53
CA LYS A 74 -4.28 -11.17 -14.87
C LYS A 74 -3.71 -12.16 -13.84
N ALA A 75 -4.57 -12.73 -13.01
CA ALA A 75 -4.23 -13.71 -12.00
C ALA A 75 -3.24 -13.21 -10.92
N ILE A 76 -3.14 -11.90 -10.71
CA ILE A 76 -2.47 -11.37 -9.53
C ILE A 76 -3.43 -11.54 -8.34
N PRO A 77 -2.96 -12.10 -7.21
CA PRO A 77 -3.82 -12.33 -6.04
C PRO A 77 -4.14 -11.02 -5.32
N VAL A 78 -5.21 -10.38 -5.74
CA VAL A 78 -5.76 -9.14 -5.18
C VAL A 78 -7.28 -9.26 -5.00
N PRO A 79 -7.92 -8.47 -4.13
CA PRO A 79 -9.38 -8.48 -4.00
C PRO A 79 -10.04 -8.11 -5.33
N GLN A 80 -10.82 -9.02 -5.90
CA GLN A 80 -11.53 -8.77 -7.15
C GLN A 80 -12.85 -8.03 -6.88
N PRO A 81 -13.04 -6.81 -7.40
CA PRO A 81 -14.28 -6.08 -7.28
C PRO A 81 -15.44 -6.81 -7.98
N GLN A 82 -16.56 -6.93 -7.27
CA GLN A 82 -17.74 -7.61 -7.80
C GLN A 82 -18.58 -6.65 -8.65
N THR A 83 -19.03 -7.15 -9.78
CA THR A 83 -19.82 -6.37 -10.73
C THR A 83 -21.31 -6.48 -10.37
N ARG A 84 -21.98 -5.34 -10.29
CA ARG A 84 -23.42 -5.23 -10.12
C ARG A 84 -24.18 -5.66 -11.39
N LEU A 85 -25.47 -5.92 -11.26
CA LEU A 85 -26.35 -6.26 -12.39
C LEU A 85 -26.45 -5.15 -13.45
N ASP A 86 -26.15 -3.89 -13.09
CA ASP A 86 -26.08 -2.74 -14.01
C ASP A 86 -24.70 -2.57 -14.68
N GLY A 87 -23.77 -3.49 -14.45
CA GLY A 87 -22.41 -3.47 -14.99
C GLY A 87 -21.41 -2.61 -14.24
N LYS A 88 -21.81 -1.88 -13.20
CA LYS A 88 -20.91 -1.05 -12.36
C LYS A 88 -20.27 -1.89 -11.25
N ARG A 89 -19.16 -1.40 -10.69
CA ARG A 89 -18.47 -2.00 -9.52
C ARG A 89 -18.62 -1.18 -8.25
N LEU A 90 -19.07 0.07 -8.35
CA LEU A 90 -19.36 0.91 -7.21
C LEU A 90 -20.85 0.95 -6.89
N SER A 91 -21.15 0.92 -5.61
CA SER A 91 -22.47 1.10 -5.01
C SER A 91 -22.48 2.29 -4.07
N SER A 92 -23.59 2.50 -3.40
CA SER A 92 -23.74 3.48 -2.33
C SER A 92 -24.33 2.84 -1.08
N MET A 93 -23.82 3.22 0.09
CA MET A 93 -24.31 2.80 1.40
C MET A 93 -24.41 4.03 2.31
N HIS A 94 -25.61 4.34 2.76
CA HIS A 94 -25.89 5.53 3.60
C HIS A 94 -25.32 6.85 3.02
N GLY A 95 -25.42 7.02 1.68
CA GLY A 95 -24.93 8.20 0.98
C GLY A 95 -23.42 8.24 0.76
N LYS A 96 -22.69 7.18 1.14
CA LYS A 96 -21.24 7.02 0.91
C LYS A 96 -20.99 5.98 -0.19
N PRO A 97 -19.89 6.10 -0.95
CA PRO A 97 -19.51 5.06 -1.90
C PRO A 97 -19.24 3.74 -1.16
N ALA A 98 -19.56 2.64 -1.83
CA ALA A 98 -19.29 1.30 -1.32
C ALA A 98 -18.88 0.35 -2.45
N ALA A 99 -18.12 -0.69 -2.13
CA ALA A 99 -17.77 -1.75 -3.05
C ALA A 99 -17.80 -3.10 -2.34
N ILE A 100 -18.14 -4.16 -3.08
CA ILE A 100 -17.97 -5.54 -2.65
C ILE A 100 -16.79 -6.10 -3.43
N VAL A 101 -15.83 -6.71 -2.73
CA VAL A 101 -14.69 -7.39 -3.33
C VAL A 101 -14.60 -8.84 -2.82
N SER A 102 -13.92 -9.72 -3.57
CA SER A 102 -13.65 -11.07 -3.10
C SER A 102 -12.81 -11.04 -1.82
N LYS A 103 -13.13 -11.93 -0.88
CA LYS A 103 -12.30 -12.14 0.32
C LYS A 103 -11.11 -13.02 -0.05
N LEU A 104 -9.92 -12.54 0.22
CA LEU A 104 -8.70 -13.33 0.07
C LEU A 104 -8.50 -14.27 1.26
N ALA A 105 -7.76 -15.37 1.04
CA ALA A 105 -7.41 -16.32 2.09
C ALA A 105 -6.22 -15.84 2.93
N GLY A 106 -6.10 -16.38 4.14
CA GLY A 106 -4.96 -16.18 5.01
C GLY A 106 -5.02 -14.96 5.91
N SER A 107 -3.85 -14.62 6.46
CA SER A 107 -3.63 -13.50 7.37
C SER A 107 -2.25 -12.89 7.11
N PHE A 108 -2.02 -11.65 7.58
CA PHE A 108 -0.69 -11.06 7.50
C PHE A 108 0.28 -11.73 8.49
N GLU A 109 1.59 -11.72 8.13
CA GLU A 109 2.65 -12.22 8.99
C GLU A 109 3.46 -11.04 9.58
N ALA A 110 3.39 -10.89 10.91
CA ALA A 110 4.07 -9.80 11.61
C ALA A 110 5.60 -9.95 11.63
N LYS A 111 6.11 -11.19 11.52
CA LYS A 111 7.54 -11.53 11.53
C LYS A 111 7.88 -12.40 10.32
N PRO A 112 7.93 -11.81 9.11
CA PRO A 112 8.13 -12.58 7.89
C PRO A 112 9.47 -13.33 7.90
N SER A 113 9.48 -14.55 7.34
CA SER A 113 10.68 -15.30 7.01
C SER A 113 11.20 -14.90 5.63
N THR A 114 12.37 -15.43 5.25
CA THR A 114 12.90 -15.28 3.87
C THR A 114 11.94 -15.83 2.82
N ALA A 115 11.19 -16.89 3.12
CA ALA A 115 10.17 -17.43 2.22
C ALA A 115 9.02 -16.44 1.98
N HIS A 116 8.50 -15.79 3.03
CA HIS A 116 7.50 -14.75 2.90
C HIS A 116 8.01 -13.57 2.05
N CYS A 117 9.24 -13.11 2.33
CA CYS A 117 9.89 -12.04 1.58
C CYS A 117 10.06 -12.39 0.09
N ALA A 118 10.50 -13.61 -0.22
CA ALA A 118 10.64 -14.06 -1.61
C ALA A 118 9.30 -14.08 -2.35
N ILE A 119 8.25 -14.61 -1.72
CA ILE A 119 6.92 -14.68 -2.32
C ILE A 119 6.35 -13.27 -2.55
N ALA A 120 6.46 -12.37 -1.56
CA ALA A 120 5.97 -11.00 -1.68
C ALA A 120 6.72 -10.22 -2.77
N GLY A 121 8.06 -10.32 -2.82
CA GLY A 121 8.88 -9.66 -3.85
C GLY A 121 8.55 -10.15 -5.25
N ALA A 122 8.42 -11.47 -5.43
CA ALA A 122 8.03 -12.06 -6.71
C ALA A 122 6.62 -11.60 -7.15
N THR A 123 5.66 -11.61 -6.22
CA THR A 123 4.28 -11.19 -6.53
C THR A 123 4.21 -9.71 -6.89
N LEU A 124 4.98 -8.83 -6.21
CA LEU A 124 5.03 -7.42 -6.57
C LEU A 124 5.62 -7.21 -7.98
N ALA A 125 6.67 -7.95 -8.35
CA ALA A 125 7.22 -7.89 -9.70
C ALA A 125 6.18 -8.29 -10.76
N HIS A 126 5.41 -9.35 -10.51
CA HIS A 126 4.31 -9.76 -11.40
C HIS A 126 3.20 -8.69 -11.46
N ALA A 127 2.85 -8.07 -10.33
CA ALA A 127 1.85 -7.00 -10.28
C ALA A 127 2.27 -5.78 -11.10
N HIS A 128 3.54 -5.34 -10.99
CA HIS A 128 4.09 -4.25 -11.80
C HIS A 128 4.02 -4.56 -13.31
N LEU A 129 4.44 -5.77 -13.71
CA LEU A 129 4.37 -6.17 -15.11
C LEU A 129 2.92 -6.30 -15.61
N ALA A 130 2.03 -6.82 -14.79
CA ALA A 130 0.61 -6.94 -15.11
C ALA A 130 -0.07 -5.57 -15.25
N GLY A 131 0.39 -4.56 -14.52
CA GLY A 131 -0.13 -3.20 -14.57
C GLY A 131 0.31 -2.36 -15.77
N GLN A 132 1.26 -2.83 -16.60
CA GLN A 132 1.85 -2.02 -17.68
C GLN A 132 0.84 -1.52 -18.73
N ASP A 133 -0.19 -2.27 -19.00
CA ASP A 133 -1.24 -1.96 -19.98
C ASP A 133 -2.55 -1.48 -19.32
N PHE A 134 -2.50 -1.11 -18.04
CA PHE A 134 -3.63 -0.50 -17.34
C PHE A 134 -3.94 0.89 -17.91
N GLY A 135 -5.18 1.07 -18.37
CA GLY A 135 -5.54 2.24 -19.18
C GLY A 135 -5.95 3.50 -18.41
N ILE A 136 -6.00 3.47 -17.08
CA ILE A 136 -6.40 4.63 -16.26
C ILE A 136 -5.16 5.17 -15.56
N ALA A 137 -4.85 6.45 -15.76
CA ALA A 137 -3.72 7.11 -15.12
C ALA A 137 -4.16 7.89 -13.88
N GLN A 138 -3.45 7.71 -12.77
CA GLN A 138 -3.57 8.52 -11.58
C GLN A 138 -2.20 8.66 -10.93
N PRO A 139 -1.64 9.87 -10.79
CA PRO A 139 -0.36 10.02 -10.11
C PRO A 139 -0.48 9.57 -8.65
N ASN A 140 0.63 9.15 -8.06
CA ASN A 140 0.70 8.91 -6.62
C ASN A 140 0.33 10.19 -5.87
N LEU A 141 -0.85 10.19 -5.24
CA LEU A 141 -1.39 11.35 -4.51
C LEU A 141 -0.60 11.66 -3.21
N ARG A 142 0.28 10.74 -2.81
CA ARG A 142 1.23 10.90 -1.69
C ARG A 142 2.67 11.02 -2.16
N GLY A 143 2.88 11.36 -3.44
CA GLY A 143 4.18 11.61 -4.05
C GLY A 143 4.78 12.98 -3.70
N LEU A 144 5.87 13.35 -4.37
CA LEU A 144 6.66 14.56 -4.11
C LEU A 144 5.84 15.85 -3.98
N PRO A 145 4.85 16.16 -4.85
CA PRO A 145 4.02 17.37 -4.68
C PRO A 145 3.30 17.43 -3.33
N TRP A 146 2.85 16.29 -2.82
CA TRP A 146 2.21 16.21 -1.51
C TRP A 146 3.23 16.41 -0.38
N TRP A 147 4.47 15.90 -0.53
CA TRP A 147 5.54 16.12 0.46
C TRP A 147 5.87 17.60 0.57
N GLU A 148 6.02 18.30 -0.57
CA GLU A 148 6.28 19.74 -0.63
C GLU A 148 5.18 20.57 0.00
N GLN A 149 3.91 20.20 -0.21
CA GLN A 149 2.74 20.89 0.37
C GLN A 149 2.55 20.61 1.87
N THR A 150 2.99 19.43 2.34
CA THR A 150 2.73 18.97 3.71
C THR A 150 3.88 19.31 4.66
N THR A 151 5.12 19.27 4.20
CA THR A 151 6.29 19.59 5.02
C THR A 151 6.18 20.94 5.74
N PRO A 152 5.81 22.06 5.11
CA PRO A 152 5.66 23.34 5.83
C PRO A 152 4.64 23.30 6.96
N LYS A 153 3.65 22.40 6.89
CA LYS A 153 2.61 22.29 7.92
C LYS A 153 3.10 21.56 9.17
N VAL A 154 4.04 20.63 9.01
CA VAL A 154 4.55 19.81 10.12
C VAL A 154 5.85 20.34 10.70
N LEU A 155 6.63 21.12 9.96
CA LEU A 155 7.88 21.73 10.42
C LEU A 155 7.76 22.48 11.77
N PRO A 156 6.69 23.27 12.05
CA PRO A 156 6.57 24.01 13.31
C PRO A 156 6.50 23.15 14.56
N PHE A 157 6.26 21.84 14.42
CA PHE A 157 6.17 20.91 15.55
C PHE A 157 7.47 20.17 15.83
N LEU A 158 8.50 20.34 15.00
CA LEU A 158 9.78 19.66 15.11
C LEU A 158 10.81 20.54 15.80
N ASP A 159 11.73 19.93 16.54
CA ASP A 159 12.94 20.60 16.97
C ASP A 159 13.90 20.90 15.80
N ALA A 160 14.90 21.72 16.03
CA ALA A 160 15.79 22.19 14.96
C ALA A 160 16.53 21.06 14.23
N PRO A 161 17.07 20.02 14.89
CA PRO A 161 17.70 18.89 14.20
C PRO A 161 16.75 18.11 13.30
N LEU A 162 15.54 17.81 13.77
CA LEU A 162 14.54 17.09 13.00
C LEU A 162 13.96 17.92 11.84
N ALA A 163 13.75 19.22 12.07
CA ALA A 163 13.35 20.15 11.03
C ALA A 163 14.40 20.23 9.91
N GLN A 164 15.67 20.28 10.26
CA GLN A 164 16.77 20.26 9.29
C GLN A 164 16.80 18.95 8.49
N LEU A 165 16.71 17.79 9.18
CA LEU A 165 16.67 16.47 8.54
C LEU A 165 15.52 16.39 7.53
N LEU A 166 14.33 16.86 7.90
CA LEU A 166 13.15 16.84 7.03
C LEU A 166 13.35 17.71 5.79
N GLN A 167 13.90 18.91 5.97
CA GLN A 167 14.16 19.85 4.87
C GLN A 167 15.24 19.33 3.92
N GLU A 168 16.33 18.78 4.45
CA GLU A 168 17.42 18.20 3.64
C GLU A 168 16.94 16.99 2.84
N ALA A 169 16.18 16.09 3.47
CA ALA A 169 15.60 14.94 2.79
C ALA A 169 14.62 15.34 1.68
N LEU A 170 13.77 16.35 1.92
CA LEU A 170 12.87 16.86 0.88
C LEU A 170 13.65 17.51 -0.27
N ALA A 171 14.66 18.33 0.04
CA ALA A 171 15.50 18.99 -0.98
C ALA A 171 16.25 17.96 -1.85
N GLU A 172 16.72 16.87 -1.25
CA GLU A 172 17.32 15.75 -2.02
C GLU A 172 16.32 15.17 -3.02
N GLN A 173 15.08 14.90 -2.60
CA GLN A 173 14.08 14.30 -3.48
C GLN A 173 13.62 15.27 -4.58
N SER A 174 13.46 16.55 -4.26
CA SER A 174 13.16 17.58 -5.27
C SER A 174 14.31 17.72 -6.31
N GLY A 175 15.57 17.62 -5.87
CA GLY A 175 16.72 17.61 -6.76
C GLY A 175 16.79 16.34 -7.61
N LEU A 176 16.55 15.17 -7.01
CA LEU A 176 16.54 13.88 -7.72
C LEU A 176 15.49 13.84 -8.82
N ALA A 177 14.29 14.39 -8.57
CA ALA A 177 13.18 14.41 -9.53
C ALA A 177 13.52 15.09 -10.87
N LEU A 178 14.54 15.93 -10.89
CA LEU A 178 15.01 16.66 -12.08
C LEU A 178 16.12 15.93 -12.83
N THR A 179 16.63 14.81 -12.30
CA THR A 179 17.77 14.11 -12.90
C THR A 179 17.33 13.20 -14.06
N PRO A 180 18.20 13.01 -15.08
CA PRO A 180 17.92 12.09 -16.17
C PRO A 180 17.67 10.65 -15.69
N ASP A 181 18.36 10.20 -14.64
CA ASP A 181 18.16 8.88 -14.07
C ASP A 181 16.74 8.72 -13.53
N PHE A 182 16.23 9.68 -12.75
CA PHE A 182 14.87 9.62 -12.22
C PHE A 182 13.80 9.70 -13.33
N LEU A 183 14.01 10.54 -14.33
CA LEU A 183 13.10 10.71 -15.45
C LEU A 183 13.03 9.46 -16.36
N SER A 184 14.08 8.62 -16.36
CA SER A 184 14.14 7.36 -17.11
C SER A 184 13.67 6.14 -16.35
N LEU A 185 13.23 6.28 -15.09
CA LEU A 185 12.77 5.15 -14.28
C LEU A 185 11.52 4.49 -14.89
N PRO A 186 11.46 3.17 -14.92
CA PRO A 186 10.23 2.45 -15.21
C PRO A 186 9.11 2.84 -14.24
N ARG A 187 7.92 3.12 -14.78
CA ARG A 187 6.76 3.62 -14.03
C ARG A 187 5.49 2.89 -14.43
N GLY A 188 4.53 2.96 -13.55
CA GLY A 188 3.18 2.46 -13.75
C GLY A 188 2.42 2.35 -12.45
N PRO A 189 1.24 1.73 -12.47
CA PRO A 189 0.48 1.46 -11.26
C PRO A 189 1.34 0.75 -10.22
N SER A 190 1.40 1.33 -9.04
CA SER A 190 2.16 0.89 -7.88
C SER A 190 1.25 0.88 -6.67
N HIS A 191 1.49 -0.03 -5.72
CA HIS A 191 0.68 -0.11 -4.51
C HIS A 191 0.92 1.09 -3.59
N CYS A 192 2.16 1.55 -3.50
CA CYS A 192 2.63 2.69 -2.71
C CYS A 192 2.43 2.58 -1.19
N ASP A 193 1.95 1.43 -0.70
CA ASP A 193 1.68 1.16 0.72
C ASP A 193 1.77 -0.35 1.04
N LEU A 194 2.66 -1.10 0.33
CA LEU A 194 2.76 -2.54 0.47
C LEU A 194 3.55 -2.95 1.73
N PHE A 195 2.99 -2.63 2.89
CA PHE A 195 3.47 -3.09 4.18
C PHE A 195 3.04 -4.53 4.46
N ARG A 196 3.65 -5.15 5.48
CA ARG A 196 3.37 -6.54 5.87
C ARG A 196 1.90 -6.80 6.18
N ASP A 197 1.22 -5.85 6.82
CA ASP A 197 -0.20 -5.93 7.17
C ASP A 197 -1.14 -5.80 5.95
N ASN A 198 -0.60 -5.38 4.80
CA ASN A 198 -1.31 -5.33 3.52
C ASN A 198 -1.05 -6.57 2.63
N VAL A 199 -0.38 -7.60 3.16
CA VAL A 199 -0.12 -8.86 2.45
C VAL A 199 -0.58 -10.04 3.26
N LEU A 200 -1.44 -10.86 2.67
CA LEU A 200 -1.99 -12.05 3.32
C LEU A 200 -1.26 -13.30 2.85
N PHE A 201 -1.01 -14.20 3.79
CA PHE A 201 -0.46 -15.53 3.54
C PHE A 201 -1.38 -16.60 4.10
N ASP A 202 -1.53 -17.66 3.36
CA ASP A 202 -2.13 -18.94 3.76
C ASP A 202 -1.01 -19.99 3.96
N GLY A 203 -1.36 -21.22 4.29
CA GLY A 203 -0.42 -22.29 4.56
C GLY A 203 0.18 -22.22 5.98
N THR A 204 1.44 -22.59 6.11
CA THR A 204 2.18 -22.57 7.39
C THR A 204 3.31 -21.54 7.34
N TYR A 205 3.85 -21.19 8.50
CA TYR A 205 5.00 -20.27 8.59
C TYR A 205 6.21 -20.72 7.77
N ASP A 206 6.48 -22.03 7.77
CA ASP A 206 7.63 -22.64 7.05
C ASP A 206 7.33 -22.91 5.56
N ALA A 207 6.05 -22.95 5.18
CA ALA A 207 5.57 -23.14 3.82
C ALA A 207 4.44 -22.16 3.49
N PRO A 208 4.73 -20.85 3.44
CA PRO A 208 3.71 -19.82 3.17
C PRO A 208 3.23 -19.91 1.72
N ILE A 209 1.95 -19.65 1.54
CA ILE A 209 1.30 -19.54 0.25
C ILE A 209 0.76 -18.11 0.13
N MET A 210 0.98 -17.44 -1.01
CA MET A 210 0.45 -16.09 -1.22
C MET A 210 -1.09 -16.11 -1.18
N GLY A 211 -1.66 -15.42 -0.19
CA GLY A 211 -3.09 -15.12 -0.13
C GLY A 211 -3.44 -13.90 -0.99
N GLY A 212 -2.59 -12.88 -0.96
CA GLY A 212 -2.69 -11.73 -1.85
C GLY A 212 -2.41 -10.38 -1.19
N PHE A 213 -2.43 -9.34 -2.01
CA PHE A 213 -2.25 -7.94 -1.61
C PHE A 213 -3.61 -7.28 -1.39
N ILE A 214 -3.76 -6.50 -0.32
CA ILE A 214 -4.98 -5.75 0.03
C ILE A 214 -4.67 -4.26 0.19
N ASP A 215 -5.69 -3.45 0.33
CA ASP A 215 -5.62 -2.01 0.62
C ASP A 215 -4.92 -1.17 -0.47
N PHE A 216 -5.49 -1.18 -1.68
CA PHE A 216 -5.00 -0.43 -2.84
C PHE A 216 -5.34 1.07 -2.82
N TYR A 217 -5.90 1.62 -1.74
CA TYR A 217 -6.45 2.99 -1.74
C TYR A 217 -5.39 4.09 -1.61
N PHE A 218 -4.10 3.71 -1.55
CA PHE A 218 -2.94 4.59 -1.75
C PHE A 218 -2.22 4.36 -3.08
N ALA A 219 -2.71 3.43 -3.90
CA ALA A 219 -2.09 3.12 -5.19
C ALA A 219 -2.10 4.33 -6.13
N GLY A 220 -1.13 4.37 -7.03
CA GLY A 220 -1.00 5.42 -8.03
C GLY A 220 0.15 5.14 -8.98
N ASP A 221 0.23 5.90 -10.05
CA ASP A 221 1.36 5.82 -10.97
C ASP A 221 2.62 6.41 -10.33
N ASP A 222 3.60 5.56 -10.08
CA ASP A 222 4.91 5.94 -9.55
C ASP A 222 6.03 5.11 -10.20
N SER A 223 7.28 5.40 -9.85
CA SER A 223 8.39 4.53 -10.21
C SER A 223 8.30 3.22 -9.42
N TRP A 224 8.44 2.09 -10.10
CA TRP A 224 8.36 0.79 -9.45
C TRP A 224 9.43 0.58 -8.38
N ILE A 225 10.59 1.22 -8.55
CA ILE A 225 11.65 1.16 -7.54
C ILE A 225 11.27 1.89 -6.23
N PHE A 226 10.36 2.88 -6.28
CA PHE A 226 9.80 3.50 -5.08
C PHE A 226 8.91 2.52 -4.32
N ASP A 227 8.05 1.77 -5.03
CA ASP A 227 7.17 0.76 -4.42
C ASP A 227 7.96 -0.39 -3.77
N VAL A 228 9.06 -0.81 -4.44
CA VAL A 228 10.04 -1.74 -3.85
C VAL A 228 10.65 -1.16 -2.57
N ALA A 229 11.05 0.12 -2.57
CA ALA A 229 11.64 0.77 -1.41
C ALA A 229 10.66 0.91 -0.24
N VAL A 230 9.37 1.18 -0.52
CA VAL A 230 8.30 1.17 0.49
C VAL A 230 8.22 -0.20 1.15
N SER A 231 8.14 -1.26 0.35
CA SER A 231 8.02 -2.62 0.86
C SER A 231 9.21 -3.03 1.73
N VAL A 232 10.44 -2.90 1.24
CA VAL A 232 11.61 -3.38 2.01
C VAL A 232 11.89 -2.56 3.26
N ASN A 233 11.49 -1.29 3.31
CA ASN A 233 11.60 -0.44 4.50
C ASN A 233 10.65 -0.87 5.63
N ASP A 234 9.66 -1.70 5.35
CA ASP A 234 8.82 -2.34 6.36
C ASP A 234 9.20 -3.81 6.57
N TRP A 235 9.30 -4.59 5.49
CA TRP A 235 9.46 -6.03 5.53
C TRP A 235 10.82 -6.51 6.04
N CYS A 236 11.87 -5.79 5.71
CA CYS A 236 13.24 -6.30 5.81
C CYS A 236 14.05 -5.61 6.92
N ILE A 237 13.40 -5.08 7.95
CA ILE A 237 14.08 -4.31 8.99
C ILE A 237 13.90 -4.88 10.40
N GLU A 238 14.83 -4.55 11.27
CA GLU A 238 14.64 -4.60 12.72
C GLU A 238 13.84 -3.36 13.16
N HIS A 239 12.64 -3.56 13.68
CA HIS A 239 11.75 -2.46 14.08
C HIS A 239 12.36 -1.53 15.15
N ALA A 240 13.22 -2.08 16.01
CA ALA A 240 13.82 -1.31 17.12
C ALA A 240 14.74 -0.20 16.63
N ASN A 241 15.46 -0.40 15.52
CA ASN A 241 16.52 0.50 15.06
C ASN A 241 16.44 0.89 13.58
N GLY A 242 15.54 0.28 12.80
CA GLY A 242 15.37 0.53 11.37
C GLY A 242 16.44 -0.11 10.46
N LYS A 243 17.39 -0.86 11.01
CA LYS A 243 18.44 -1.53 10.23
C LYS A 243 17.88 -2.66 9.39
N PHE A 244 18.43 -2.83 8.19
CA PHE A 244 18.07 -3.97 7.38
C PHE A 244 18.54 -5.28 7.99
N GLN A 245 17.70 -6.31 7.86
CA GLN A 245 18.02 -7.71 8.04
C GLN A 245 18.50 -8.27 6.68
N PRO A 246 19.79 -8.52 6.46
CA PRO A 246 20.35 -8.79 5.13
C PRO A 246 19.67 -9.97 4.44
N GLU A 247 19.41 -11.06 5.15
CA GLU A 247 18.79 -12.27 4.59
C GLU A 247 17.37 -12.02 4.06
N LEU A 248 16.58 -11.22 4.77
CA LEU A 248 15.23 -10.86 4.34
C LEU A 248 15.29 -9.94 3.11
N LEU A 249 16.18 -8.93 3.15
CA LEU A 249 16.36 -7.98 2.06
C LEU A 249 16.83 -8.68 0.78
N GLU A 250 17.86 -9.53 0.89
CA GLU A 250 18.38 -10.30 -0.25
C GLU A 250 17.32 -11.23 -0.82
N SER A 251 16.59 -11.93 0.03
CA SER A 251 15.52 -12.84 -0.42
C SER A 251 14.45 -12.08 -1.19
N TRP A 252 14.00 -10.92 -0.68
CA TRP A 252 12.99 -10.07 -1.30
C TRP A 252 13.45 -9.54 -2.66
N LEU A 253 14.63 -8.90 -2.68
CA LEU A 253 15.18 -8.25 -3.88
C LEU A 253 15.53 -9.25 -4.97
N ASN A 254 16.11 -10.41 -4.61
CA ASN A 254 16.45 -11.45 -5.58
C ASN A 254 15.21 -12.08 -6.21
N ALA A 255 14.16 -12.32 -5.43
CA ALA A 255 12.90 -12.85 -5.96
C ALA A 255 12.23 -11.88 -6.94
N TYR A 256 12.21 -10.59 -6.61
CA TYR A 256 11.73 -9.53 -7.50
C TYR A 256 12.57 -9.46 -8.78
N ALA A 257 13.91 -9.41 -8.66
CA ALA A 257 14.83 -9.25 -9.78
C ALA A 257 14.82 -10.41 -10.78
N LYS A 258 14.51 -11.63 -10.34
CA LYS A 258 14.35 -12.81 -11.21
C LYS A 258 13.18 -12.64 -12.20
N ILE A 259 12.14 -11.92 -11.84
CA ILE A 259 10.95 -11.69 -12.66
C ILE A 259 11.09 -10.40 -13.45
N ARG A 260 11.54 -9.34 -12.77
CA ARG A 260 11.75 -8.01 -13.33
C ARG A 260 13.14 -7.49 -12.92
N PRO A 261 14.15 -7.64 -13.78
CA PRO A 261 15.49 -7.12 -13.51
C PRO A 261 15.50 -5.61 -13.31
N PHE A 262 16.30 -5.14 -12.35
CA PHE A 262 16.48 -3.72 -12.11
C PHE A 262 17.33 -3.06 -13.21
N THR A 263 16.92 -1.92 -13.70
CA THR A 263 17.65 -1.12 -14.68
C THR A 263 18.87 -0.45 -14.06
N ALA A 264 19.79 0.03 -14.90
CA ALA A 264 20.94 0.79 -14.44
C ALA A 264 20.55 2.09 -13.73
N ALA A 265 19.49 2.77 -14.19
CA ALA A 265 18.96 3.97 -13.54
C ALA A 265 18.41 3.64 -12.13
N GLU A 266 17.63 2.58 -11.98
CA GLU A 266 17.12 2.14 -10.68
C GLU A 266 18.24 1.84 -9.69
N ARG A 267 19.32 1.20 -10.15
CA ARG A 267 20.50 0.92 -9.31
C ARG A 267 21.18 2.20 -8.81
N ARG A 268 21.28 3.23 -9.65
CA ARG A 268 21.88 4.51 -9.26
C ARG A 268 21.03 5.29 -8.27
N VAL A 269 19.73 5.30 -8.45
CA VAL A 269 18.82 6.04 -7.57
C VAL A 269 18.39 5.26 -6.31
N TRP A 270 18.70 3.97 -6.23
CA TRP A 270 18.25 3.09 -5.15
C TRP A 270 18.44 3.66 -3.74
N PRO A 271 19.62 4.18 -3.36
CA PRO A 271 19.80 4.77 -2.03
C PRO A 271 18.84 5.92 -1.76
N ALA A 272 18.60 6.77 -2.74
CA ALA A 272 17.68 7.89 -2.62
C ALA A 272 16.22 7.44 -2.56
N MET A 273 15.85 6.35 -3.26
CA MET A 273 14.49 5.79 -3.19
C MET A 273 14.17 5.20 -1.82
N LEU A 274 15.12 4.57 -1.16
CA LEU A 274 14.96 4.10 0.22
C LEU A 274 14.67 5.27 1.18
N ARG A 275 15.36 6.40 1.00
CA ARG A 275 15.10 7.64 1.77
C ARG A 275 13.75 8.26 1.40
N ALA A 276 13.41 8.28 0.10
CA ALA A 276 12.10 8.75 -0.37
C ALA A 276 10.94 8.01 0.30
N ALA A 277 10.99 6.68 0.33
CA ALA A 277 9.99 5.87 0.98
C ALA A 277 9.89 6.15 2.49
N ALA A 278 11.01 6.23 3.19
CA ALA A 278 11.02 6.58 4.61
C ALA A 278 10.47 8.00 4.86
N LEU A 279 10.89 8.98 4.05
CA LEU A 279 10.43 10.37 4.11
C LEU A 279 8.91 10.48 3.92
N ARG A 280 8.35 9.83 2.90
CA ARG A 280 6.93 9.82 2.62
C ARG A 280 6.12 9.40 3.85
N PHE A 281 6.52 8.30 4.49
CA PHE A 281 5.81 7.79 5.66
C PHE A 281 6.08 8.61 6.90
N TRP A 282 7.28 9.16 7.08
CA TRP A 282 7.56 10.09 8.18
C TRP A 282 6.67 11.34 8.10
N ILE A 283 6.59 11.99 6.93
CA ILE A 283 5.68 13.14 6.72
C ILE A 283 4.23 12.75 7.03
N SER A 284 3.76 11.60 6.56
CA SER A 284 2.41 11.11 6.84
C SER A 284 2.15 10.96 8.35
N ARG A 285 3.07 10.30 9.07
CA ARG A 285 2.93 10.08 10.51
C ARG A 285 3.00 11.38 11.31
N LEU A 286 3.89 12.32 10.93
CA LEU A 286 3.93 13.66 11.51
C LEU A 286 2.61 14.41 11.29
N TYR A 287 2.09 14.36 10.07
CA TYR A 287 0.83 15.02 9.74
C TYR A 287 -0.34 14.47 10.57
N ASP A 288 -0.49 13.16 10.61
CA ASP A 288 -1.57 12.52 11.37
C ASP A 288 -1.43 12.72 12.89
N PHE A 289 -0.18 12.81 13.39
CA PHE A 289 0.10 12.96 14.81
C PHE A 289 -0.16 14.39 15.31
N TYR A 290 0.32 15.40 14.58
CA TYR A 290 0.22 16.80 15.00
C TYR A 290 -1.02 17.52 14.47
N LEU A 291 -1.60 17.05 13.37
CA LEU A 291 -2.74 17.65 12.70
C LEU A 291 -3.87 16.63 12.48
N PRO A 292 -4.32 15.93 13.54
CA PRO A 292 -5.31 14.86 13.41
C PRO A 292 -6.64 15.40 12.88
N ARG A 293 -7.32 14.62 12.07
CA ARG A 293 -8.67 14.97 11.59
C ARG A 293 -9.66 14.91 12.77
N PRO A 294 -10.64 15.83 12.84
CA PRO A 294 -11.59 15.89 13.97
C PRO A 294 -12.41 14.64 14.24
N ALA A 295 -12.55 13.74 13.25
CA ALA A 295 -13.33 12.52 13.34
C ALA A 295 -12.50 11.26 13.68
N GLN A 296 -11.20 11.35 13.88
CA GLN A 296 -10.36 10.20 14.19
C GLN A 296 -10.45 9.83 15.66
N THR A 297 -11.10 8.69 15.93
CA THR A 297 -11.10 8.03 17.26
C THR A 297 -9.85 7.17 17.48
N LEU A 298 -8.98 7.05 16.46
CA LEU A 298 -7.78 6.23 16.50
C LEU A 298 -6.58 7.03 16.99
N LYS A 299 -5.75 6.40 17.82
CA LYS A 299 -4.48 6.97 18.26
C LYS A 299 -3.53 6.99 17.05
N PRO A 300 -2.99 8.16 16.66
CA PRO A 300 -2.03 8.24 15.56
C PRO A 300 -0.80 7.35 15.83
N HIS A 301 -0.23 6.79 14.77
CA HIS A 301 1.02 6.06 14.89
C HIS A 301 2.17 6.98 15.29
N ASP A 302 3.13 6.45 16.04
CA ASP A 302 4.34 7.16 16.46
C ASP A 302 5.21 7.53 15.24
N PRO A 303 5.49 8.82 14.98
CA PRO A 303 6.34 9.25 13.88
C PRO A 303 7.78 8.77 13.97
N SER A 304 8.28 8.53 15.19
CA SER A 304 9.69 8.16 15.44
C SER A 304 10.13 6.87 14.74
N HIS A 305 9.19 6.02 14.34
CA HIS A 305 9.50 4.82 13.58
C HIS A 305 10.14 5.13 12.21
N PHE A 306 9.48 5.96 11.40
CA PHE A 306 10.01 6.32 10.08
C PHE A 306 11.12 7.37 10.13
N GLU A 307 11.18 8.18 11.19
CA GLU A 307 12.34 9.01 11.51
C GLU A 307 13.61 8.15 11.63
N ARG A 308 13.57 7.11 12.48
CA ARG A 308 14.71 6.18 12.64
C ARG A 308 15.10 5.50 11.32
N ILE A 309 14.11 5.08 10.52
CA ILE A 309 14.38 4.48 9.21
C ILE A 309 15.07 5.49 8.30
N LEU A 310 14.59 6.73 8.22
CA LEU A 310 15.20 7.77 7.40
C LEU A 310 16.64 8.06 7.83
N ILE A 311 16.89 8.20 9.13
CA ILE A 311 18.24 8.38 9.68
C ILE A 311 19.15 7.22 9.27
N GLU A 312 18.69 5.97 9.45
CA GLU A 312 19.46 4.78 9.08
C GLU A 312 19.74 4.71 7.57
N ARG A 313 18.79 5.13 6.70
CA ARG A 313 18.98 5.19 5.24
C ARG A 313 19.90 6.34 4.81
N THR A 314 20.13 7.31 5.67
CA THR A 314 21.00 8.46 5.40
C THR A 314 22.44 8.18 5.86
N THR A 315 22.60 7.52 7.01
CA THR A 315 23.90 7.36 7.69
C THR A 315 24.47 5.93 7.61
N GLY A 316 23.60 4.94 7.41
CA GLY A 316 23.98 3.53 7.38
C GLY A 316 24.49 3.05 6.02
N ALA A 317 25.06 1.86 6.00
CA ALA A 317 25.45 1.19 4.76
C ALA A 317 24.22 0.70 4.00
N ILE A 318 24.15 0.99 2.70
CA ILE A 318 23.06 0.57 1.83
C ILE A 318 23.49 -0.64 1.02
N THR A 319 22.75 -1.75 1.16
CA THR A 319 22.93 -2.93 0.31
C THR A 319 22.54 -2.59 -1.12
N ALA A 320 23.42 -2.87 -2.07
CA ALA A 320 23.15 -2.67 -3.49
C ALA A 320 22.05 -3.61 -4.00
N LEU A 321 21.33 -3.18 -5.03
CA LEU A 321 20.40 -4.06 -5.76
C LEU A 321 21.13 -5.24 -6.39
N PRO A 322 20.50 -6.43 -6.53
CA PRO A 322 21.08 -7.59 -7.16
C PRO A 322 21.62 -7.26 -8.56
N LYS A 323 22.78 -7.81 -8.91
CA LYS A 323 23.34 -7.69 -10.28
C LYS A 323 22.42 -8.43 -11.27
N GLU A 324 22.53 -8.06 -12.55
CA GLU A 324 21.89 -8.83 -13.62
C GLU A 324 22.46 -10.26 -13.62
N TYR A 325 21.57 -11.24 -13.77
CA TYR A 325 21.95 -12.66 -13.90
C TYR A 325 22.30 -12.99 -15.35
#